data_1b293498e3245388ac06424d4ad4ea83
#
_entry.id   1b293498e3245388ac06424d4ad4ea83
#
_cell.length_a   1.000
_cell.length_b   1.000
_cell.length_c   1.000
_cell.angle_alpha   90.00
_cell.angle_beta   90.00
_cell.angle_gamma   90.00
#
_symmetry.space_group_name_H-M   'P 1'
#
loop_
_entity.id
_entity.type
_entity.pdbx_description
1 polymer ?
#
loop_
_entity_poly.entity_id
_entity_poly.type
_entity_poly.pdbx_seq_one_letter_code
_entity_poly.pdbx_strand_id
1 'polypeptide(L)'
;MLALITDQRFQDHHPGEAHVELPARAAAVLRATRHSAVRDAIVELAPRAASDAELLSVHRQSVLDRLTEVEGTWGQLDADTAVSPDSVPVARLAAGAGLVAIEALRNGDADAAFCAVRPPGHHAT
;
A
#
# COMPACT_ATOMS: atom_id res chain seq x y z
N MET A 1 -16.32 -6.32 13.55
CA MET A 1 -14.91 -5.82 13.57
C MET A 1 -14.51 -5.28 12.21
N LEU A 2 -13.76 -4.19 12.18
CA LEU A 2 -13.13 -3.64 10.97
C LEU A 2 -11.65 -4.03 10.98
N ALA A 3 -11.17 -4.76 9.97
CA ALA A 3 -9.75 -4.97 9.75
C ALA A 3 -9.12 -3.72 9.15
N LEU A 4 -8.14 -3.12 9.83
CA LEU A 4 -7.31 -2.04 9.32
C LEU A 4 -5.97 -2.61 8.89
N ILE A 5 -5.71 -2.65 7.59
CA ILE A 5 -4.43 -3.13 7.06
C ILE A 5 -3.53 -1.92 6.81
N THR A 6 -2.44 -1.84 7.55
CA THR A 6 -1.51 -0.71 7.49
C THR A 6 -0.12 -1.08 7.97
N ASP A 7 0.88 -0.24 7.65
CA ASP A 7 2.27 -0.37 8.08
C ASP A 7 2.96 1.00 8.04
N GLN A 8 3.91 1.24 8.94
CA GLN A 8 4.68 2.49 8.95
C GLN A 8 5.49 2.69 7.67
N ARG A 9 5.92 1.60 7.02
CA ARG A 9 6.65 1.62 5.75
C ARG A 9 5.89 2.29 4.60
N PHE A 10 4.57 2.46 4.69
CA PHE A 10 3.83 3.27 3.72
C PHE A 10 4.23 4.75 3.71
N GLN A 11 5.00 5.20 4.68
CA GLN A 11 5.60 6.54 4.70
C GLN A 11 6.95 6.61 3.95
N ASP A 12 7.56 5.48 3.61
CA ASP A 12 8.89 5.42 2.98
C ASP A 12 8.86 5.70 1.47
N HIS A 13 7.67 5.70 0.85
CA HIS A 13 7.51 6.19 -0.51
C HIS A 13 7.47 7.72 -0.52
N HIS A 14 8.42 8.36 -1.25
CA HIS A 14 8.59 9.80 -1.34
C HIS A 14 8.43 10.30 -2.78
N PRO A 15 7.24 10.82 -3.17
CA PRO A 15 7.00 11.31 -4.53
C PRO A 15 7.60 12.70 -4.80
N GLY A 16 8.20 13.34 -3.79
CA GLY A 16 8.71 14.70 -3.82
C GLY A 16 7.88 15.66 -2.95
N GLU A 17 8.52 16.72 -2.46
CA GLU A 17 7.91 17.64 -1.48
C GLU A 17 6.72 18.45 -2.06
N ALA A 18 6.70 18.69 -3.36
CA ALA A 18 5.63 19.43 -4.04
C ALA A 18 4.43 18.54 -4.43
N HIS A 19 4.50 17.23 -4.22
CA HIS A 19 3.44 16.31 -4.61
C HIS A 19 2.34 16.26 -3.55
N VAL A 20 1.07 16.23 -3.99
CA VAL A 20 -0.09 16.17 -3.07
C VAL A 20 -0.24 14.82 -2.36
N GLU A 21 0.36 13.75 -2.92
CA GLU A 21 0.40 12.41 -2.35
C GLU A 21 1.60 12.30 -1.39
N LEU A 22 1.44 12.80 -0.16
CA LEU A 22 2.51 12.92 0.84
C LEU A 22 2.48 11.77 1.87
N PRO A 23 3.66 11.37 2.40
CA PRO A 23 3.76 10.42 3.52
C PRO A 23 2.89 10.78 4.72
N ALA A 24 2.76 12.08 5.01
CA ALA A 24 1.94 12.60 6.10
C ALA A 24 0.45 12.19 6.02
N ARG A 25 -0.07 11.86 4.83
CA ARG A 25 -1.45 11.40 4.65
C ARG A 25 -1.69 10.06 5.34
N ALA A 26 -0.77 9.10 5.19
CA ALA A 26 -0.86 7.81 5.90
C ALA A 26 -0.78 8.03 7.42
N ALA A 27 0.15 8.86 7.88
CA ALA A 27 0.26 9.19 9.29
C ALA A 27 -1.02 9.85 9.86
N ALA A 28 -1.70 10.69 9.08
CA ALA A 28 -2.96 11.32 9.49
C ALA A 28 -4.09 10.30 9.65
N VAL A 29 -4.21 9.34 8.72
CA VAL A 29 -5.19 8.26 8.80
C VAL A 29 -4.94 7.41 10.06
N LEU A 30 -3.69 7.01 10.31
CA LEU A 30 -3.33 6.23 11.49
C LEU A 30 -3.64 6.96 12.81
N ARG A 31 -3.37 8.26 12.87
CA ARG A 31 -3.76 9.06 14.05
C ARG A 31 -5.27 9.08 14.24
N ALA A 32 -6.03 9.27 13.17
CA ALA A 32 -7.48 9.31 13.24
C ALA A 32 -8.08 8.00 13.75
N THR A 33 -7.60 6.85 13.28
CA THR A 33 -8.08 5.53 13.73
C THR A 33 -7.77 5.25 15.20
N ARG A 34 -6.62 5.71 15.70
CA ARG A 34 -6.20 5.50 17.10
C ARG A 34 -6.97 6.37 18.09
N HIS A 35 -7.49 7.52 17.69
CA HIS A 35 -8.20 8.47 18.54
C HIS A 35 -9.71 8.49 18.30
N SER A 36 -10.23 7.67 17.41
CA SER A 36 -11.66 7.65 17.10
C SER A 36 -12.46 6.83 18.10
N ALA A 37 -13.76 7.15 18.19
CA ALA A 37 -14.71 6.36 18.94
C ALA A 37 -14.88 4.92 18.40
N VAL A 38 -14.34 4.63 17.22
CA VAL A 38 -14.39 3.31 16.57
C VAL A 38 -13.17 2.44 16.87
N ARG A 39 -12.20 2.92 17.66
CA ARG A 39 -10.96 2.21 17.95
C ARG A 39 -11.20 0.77 18.42
N ASP A 40 -12.17 0.58 19.32
CA ASP A 40 -12.46 -0.74 19.90
C ASP A 40 -13.13 -1.70 18.91
N ALA A 41 -13.60 -1.19 17.76
CA ALA A 41 -14.13 -1.97 16.67
C ALA A 41 -13.10 -2.27 15.56
N ILE A 42 -11.83 -1.85 15.73
CA ILE A 42 -10.74 -2.01 14.77
C ILE A 42 -9.75 -3.06 15.25
N VAL A 43 -9.40 -3.99 14.35
CA VAL A 43 -8.24 -4.87 14.48
C VAL A 43 -7.20 -4.47 13.44
N GLU A 44 -5.99 -4.09 13.89
CA GLU A 44 -4.88 -3.78 12.97
C GLU A 44 -4.21 -5.07 12.51
N LEU A 45 -4.03 -5.21 11.18
CA LEU A 45 -3.34 -6.32 10.55
C LEU A 45 -2.15 -5.78 9.73
N ALA A 46 -1.01 -6.46 9.84
CA ALA A 46 0.16 -6.14 9.04
C ALA A 46 -0.01 -6.62 7.59
N PRO A 47 0.34 -5.82 6.59
CA PRO A 47 0.40 -6.28 5.22
C PRO A 47 1.57 -7.24 5.01
N ARG A 48 1.47 -8.09 4.00
CA ARG A 48 2.61 -8.80 3.41
C ARG A 48 2.88 -8.29 2.00
N ALA A 49 4.09 -8.47 1.51
CA ALA A 49 4.38 -8.14 0.11
C ALA A 49 3.62 -9.11 -0.82
N ALA A 50 3.03 -8.56 -1.88
CA ALA A 50 2.49 -9.40 -2.95
C ALA A 50 3.64 -10.09 -3.69
N SER A 51 3.49 -11.39 -3.97
CA SER A 51 4.43 -12.17 -4.75
C SER A 51 4.34 -11.84 -6.25
N ASP A 52 5.36 -12.20 -7.01
CA ASP A 52 5.34 -12.04 -8.47
C ASP A 52 4.16 -12.79 -9.10
N ALA A 53 3.85 -13.99 -8.63
CA ALA A 53 2.72 -14.77 -9.12
C ALA A 53 1.38 -14.07 -8.89
N GLU A 54 1.20 -13.45 -7.73
CA GLU A 54 0.01 -12.67 -7.41
C GLU A 54 -0.10 -11.42 -8.29
N LEU A 55 0.99 -10.71 -8.50
CA LEU A 55 1.02 -9.54 -9.40
C LEU A 55 0.77 -9.94 -10.86
N LEU A 56 1.35 -11.03 -11.33
CA LEU A 56 1.16 -11.53 -12.70
C LEU A 56 -0.25 -12.07 -12.97
N SER A 57 -1.06 -12.28 -11.94
CA SER A 57 -2.48 -12.63 -12.13
C SER A 57 -3.29 -11.49 -12.76
N VAL A 58 -2.83 -10.23 -12.65
CA VAL A 58 -3.50 -9.02 -13.16
C VAL A 58 -2.59 -8.14 -14.03
N HIS A 59 -1.26 -8.26 -13.88
CA HIS A 59 -0.27 -7.48 -14.63
C HIS A 59 0.51 -8.34 -15.62
N ARG A 60 1.06 -7.70 -16.65
CA ARG A 60 2.00 -8.33 -17.59
C ARG A 60 3.41 -8.38 -17.00
N GLN A 61 4.22 -9.30 -17.48
CA GLN A 61 5.63 -9.41 -17.08
C GLN A 61 6.39 -8.08 -17.27
N SER A 62 6.08 -7.33 -18.33
CA SER A 62 6.72 -6.03 -18.60
C SER A 62 6.54 -4.99 -17.47
N VAL A 63 5.47 -5.10 -16.67
CA VAL A 63 5.27 -4.25 -15.51
C VAL A 63 6.29 -4.60 -14.42
N LEU A 64 6.48 -5.89 -14.14
CA LEU A 64 7.45 -6.37 -13.15
C LEU A 64 8.88 -6.04 -13.58
N ASP A 65 9.19 -6.22 -14.87
CA ASP A 65 10.51 -5.88 -15.43
C ASP A 65 10.80 -4.39 -15.21
N ARG A 66 9.83 -3.51 -15.50
CA ARG A 66 9.98 -2.08 -15.29
C ARG A 66 10.10 -1.69 -13.82
N LEU A 67 9.38 -2.35 -12.91
CA LEU A 67 9.56 -2.13 -11.47
C LEU A 67 10.97 -2.53 -11.04
N THR A 68 11.50 -3.63 -11.54
CA THR A 68 12.87 -4.08 -11.26
C THR A 68 13.91 -3.06 -11.74
N GLU A 69 13.71 -2.43 -12.90
CA GLU A 69 14.61 -1.41 -13.44
C GLU A 69 14.70 -0.15 -12.56
N VAL A 70 13.61 0.22 -11.89
CA VAL A 70 13.54 1.44 -11.06
C VAL A 70 13.72 1.20 -9.58
N GLU A 71 13.75 -0.05 -9.15
CA GLU A 71 13.92 -0.41 -7.72
C GLU A 71 15.23 0.13 -7.17
N GLY A 72 15.18 0.74 -5.99
CA GLY A 72 16.34 1.32 -5.33
C GLY A 72 16.82 2.65 -5.93
N THR A 73 16.08 3.24 -6.87
CA THR A 73 16.48 4.48 -7.56
C THR A 73 15.49 5.63 -7.29
N TRP A 74 15.92 6.83 -7.65
CA TRP A 74 15.04 8.01 -7.80
C TRP A 74 14.68 8.17 -9.26
N GLY A 75 13.40 8.35 -9.57
CA GLY A 75 12.96 8.51 -10.96
C GLY A 75 11.45 8.67 -11.09
N GLN A 76 10.97 8.38 -12.29
CA GLN A 76 9.55 8.42 -12.64
C GLN A 76 9.19 7.24 -13.54
N LEU A 77 8.03 6.64 -13.31
CA LEU A 77 7.44 5.66 -14.21
C LEU A 77 6.65 6.34 -15.33
N ASP A 78 5.96 7.42 -15.01
CA ASP A 78 5.23 8.31 -15.91
C ASP A 78 5.20 9.74 -15.35
N ALA A 79 4.47 10.65 -16.00
CA ALA A 79 4.41 12.07 -15.62
C ALA A 79 3.92 12.31 -14.17
N ASP A 80 3.10 11.41 -13.63
CA ASP A 80 2.46 11.56 -12.32
C ASP A 80 2.92 10.51 -11.30
N THR A 81 3.80 9.59 -11.70
CA THR A 81 4.25 8.46 -10.85
C THR A 81 5.74 8.57 -10.55
N ALA A 82 6.05 9.28 -9.49
CA ALA A 82 7.42 9.39 -8.98
C ALA A 82 7.85 8.13 -8.22
N VAL A 83 9.13 7.81 -8.30
CA VAL A 83 9.77 6.67 -7.63
C VAL A 83 10.88 7.17 -6.72
N SER A 84 10.93 6.64 -5.51
CA SER A 84 12.04 6.76 -4.56
C SER A 84 12.62 5.38 -4.27
N PRO A 85 13.79 5.25 -3.64
CA PRO A 85 14.44 3.95 -3.45
C PRO A 85 13.56 2.86 -2.82
N ASP A 86 12.68 3.23 -1.90
CA ASP A 86 11.78 2.30 -1.20
C ASP A 86 10.41 2.13 -1.87
N SER A 87 10.15 2.82 -2.98
CA SER A 87 8.81 2.83 -3.61
C SER A 87 8.35 1.46 -4.07
N VAL A 88 9.22 0.65 -4.68
CA VAL A 88 8.85 -0.68 -5.20
C VAL A 88 8.51 -1.66 -4.07
N PRO A 89 9.33 -1.85 -3.03
CA PRO A 89 8.97 -2.66 -1.87
C PRO A 89 7.68 -2.21 -1.21
N VAL A 90 7.48 -0.90 -1.04
CA VAL A 90 6.28 -0.32 -0.43
C VAL A 90 5.04 -0.55 -1.30
N ALA A 91 5.15 -0.43 -2.62
CA ALA A 91 4.06 -0.73 -3.55
C ALA A 91 3.64 -2.21 -3.50
N ARG A 92 4.61 -3.12 -3.36
CA ARG A 92 4.32 -4.56 -3.16
C ARG A 92 3.57 -4.83 -1.85
N LEU A 93 3.92 -4.11 -0.77
CA LEU A 93 3.16 -4.17 0.49
C LEU A 93 1.74 -3.63 0.31
N ALA A 94 1.57 -2.53 -0.43
CA ALA A 94 0.26 -1.95 -0.69
C ALA A 94 -0.66 -2.93 -1.46
N ALA A 95 -0.13 -3.60 -2.48
CA ALA A 95 -0.85 -4.64 -3.22
C ALA A 95 -1.20 -5.83 -2.32
N GLY A 96 -0.24 -6.31 -1.52
CA GLY A 96 -0.44 -7.42 -0.60
C GLY A 96 -1.40 -7.11 0.55
N ALA A 97 -1.56 -5.84 0.93
CA ALA A 97 -2.55 -5.44 1.93
C ALA A 97 -3.98 -5.81 1.53
N GLY A 98 -4.33 -5.67 0.23
CA GLY A 98 -5.62 -6.11 -0.29
C GLY A 98 -5.84 -7.62 -0.15
N LEU A 99 -4.78 -8.41 -0.34
CA LEU A 99 -4.85 -9.86 -0.18
C LEU A 99 -5.07 -10.25 1.29
N VAL A 100 -4.35 -9.62 2.23
CA VAL A 100 -4.56 -9.81 3.68
C VAL A 100 -5.99 -9.42 4.08
N ALA A 101 -6.51 -8.32 3.54
CA ALA A 101 -7.88 -7.89 3.78
C ALA A 101 -8.90 -8.95 3.35
N ILE A 102 -8.75 -9.50 2.14
CA ILE A 102 -9.61 -10.57 1.61
C ILE A 102 -9.52 -11.83 2.46
N GLU A 103 -8.32 -12.22 2.89
CA GLU A 103 -8.09 -13.37 3.76
C GLU A 103 -8.83 -13.21 5.09
N ALA A 104 -8.71 -12.04 5.75
CA ALA A 104 -9.39 -11.74 7.01
C ALA A 104 -10.92 -11.81 6.89
N LEU A 105 -11.48 -11.26 5.80
CA LEU A 105 -12.92 -11.33 5.53
C LEU A 105 -13.39 -12.76 5.28
N ARG A 106 -12.65 -13.54 4.50
CA ARG A 106 -13.00 -14.94 4.20
C ARG A 106 -12.93 -15.85 5.42
N ASN A 107 -11.99 -15.59 6.32
CA ASN A 107 -11.83 -16.35 7.56
C ASN A 107 -12.86 -15.97 8.63
N GLY A 108 -13.57 -14.85 8.45
CA GLY A 108 -14.49 -14.31 9.45
C GLY A 108 -13.78 -13.55 10.59
N ASP A 109 -12.52 -13.16 10.40
CA ASP A 109 -11.76 -12.38 11.39
C ASP A 109 -12.25 -10.93 11.49
N ALA A 110 -12.94 -10.45 10.44
CA ALA A 110 -13.54 -9.13 10.37
C ALA A 110 -14.78 -9.12 9.44
N ASP A 111 -15.67 -8.15 9.66
CA ASP A 111 -16.89 -7.95 8.84
C ASP A 111 -16.65 -6.98 7.68
N ALA A 112 -15.64 -6.12 7.81
CA ALA A 112 -15.22 -5.14 6.81
C ALA A 112 -13.70 -4.96 6.89
N ALA A 113 -13.11 -4.43 5.82
CA ALA A 113 -11.68 -4.14 5.78
C ALA A 113 -11.40 -2.76 5.17
N PHE A 114 -10.37 -2.09 5.69
CA PHE A 114 -9.85 -0.83 5.18
C PHE A 114 -8.34 -0.91 5.04
N CYS A 115 -7.84 -0.74 3.81
CA CYS A 115 -6.41 -0.71 3.53
C CYS A 115 -5.91 0.74 3.53
N ALA A 116 -5.24 1.15 4.60
CA ALA A 116 -4.60 2.46 4.72
C ALA A 116 -3.19 2.38 4.15
N VAL A 117 -3.08 2.39 2.83
CA VAL A 117 -1.85 2.11 2.08
C VAL A 117 -1.41 3.26 1.20
N ARG A 118 -0.13 3.27 0.85
CA ARG A 118 0.55 4.13 -0.13
C ARG A 118 1.68 3.32 -0.79
N PRO A 119 2.09 3.63 -2.04
CA PRO A 119 1.43 4.55 -2.99
C PRO A 119 0.05 4.05 -3.41
N PRO A 120 -0.81 4.94 -3.97
CA PRO A 120 -2.09 4.52 -4.51
C PRO A 120 -1.89 3.72 -5.80
N GLY A 121 -2.74 2.70 -6.02
CA GLY A 121 -2.63 1.83 -7.18
C GLY A 121 -3.35 2.32 -8.45
N HIS A 122 -3.98 3.49 -8.42
CA HIS A 122 -4.83 3.95 -9.54
C HIS A 122 -4.07 4.37 -10.81
N HIS A 123 -2.73 4.48 -10.75
CA HIS A 123 -1.86 4.67 -11.91
C HIS A 123 -1.23 3.37 -12.43
N ALA A 124 -1.54 2.22 -11.84
CA ALA A 124 -1.06 0.92 -12.29
C ALA A 124 -1.83 0.47 -13.55
N THR A 125 -1.25 0.68 -14.72
CA THR A 125 -1.82 0.36 -16.05
C THR A 125 -1.00 -0.70 -16.75
#